data_2b72dde26f07bbc0f6714042eedc3bff
#
_entry.id   2b72dde26f07bbc0f6714042eedc3bff
#
_cell.length_a   1.000
_cell.length_b   1.000
_cell.length_c   1.000
_cell.angle_alpha   90.00
_cell.angle_beta   90.00
_cell.angle_gamma   90.00
#
_symmetry.space_group_name_H-M   'P 1'
#
loop_
_entity.id
_entity.type
_entity.pdbx_description
1 polymer ?
#
loop_
_entity_poly.entity_id
_entity_poly.type
_entity_poly.pdbx_seq_one_letter_code
_entity_poly.pdbx_strand_id
1 'polypeptide(L)'
;MDEKLRQYRESINNIDAALVFMLAERFKVTQAVGEYKARNNLPPADNAREKEQVARLRQLASDANLDPEFSEKFLRFIIDEVIRHHERIREEG
;
A
#
# COMPACT_ATOMS: atom_id res chain seq x y z
N MET A 1 15.41 -20.89 26.70
CA MET A 1 14.62 -20.08 25.75
C MET A 1 13.72 -20.99 24.93
N ASP A 2 12.52 -20.54 24.65
CA ASP A 2 11.54 -21.33 23.91
C ASP A 2 11.95 -21.42 22.44
N GLU A 3 12.32 -22.59 21.98
CA GLU A 3 12.77 -22.83 20.60
C GLU A 3 11.63 -22.62 19.59
N LYS A 4 10.41 -23.03 19.96
CA LYS A 4 9.25 -22.87 19.07
C LYS A 4 8.92 -21.40 18.87
N LEU A 5 8.98 -20.60 19.93
CA LEU A 5 8.75 -19.17 19.86
C LEU A 5 9.81 -18.50 19.00
N ARG A 6 11.07 -18.93 19.10
CA ARG A 6 12.15 -18.40 18.26
C ARG A 6 11.87 -18.67 16.79
N GLN A 7 11.42 -19.87 16.45
CA GLN A 7 11.07 -20.23 15.06
C GLN A 7 9.93 -19.37 14.52
N TYR A 8 8.89 -19.14 15.32
CA TYR A 8 7.78 -18.28 14.92
C TYR A 8 8.26 -16.85 14.67
N ARG A 9 9.12 -16.34 15.54
CA ARG A 9 9.66 -14.98 15.38
C ARG A 9 10.53 -14.83 14.15
N GLU A 10 11.30 -15.85 13.79
CA GLU A 10 12.07 -15.86 12.55
C GLU A 10 11.15 -15.81 11.33
N SER A 11 10.07 -16.60 11.37
CA SER A 11 9.07 -16.57 10.29
C SER A 11 8.44 -15.19 10.15
N ILE A 12 8.08 -14.56 11.27
CA ILE A 12 7.53 -13.21 11.28
C ILE A 12 8.52 -12.21 10.68
N ASN A 13 9.80 -12.30 11.07
CA ASN A 13 10.84 -11.42 10.53
C ASN A 13 10.96 -11.54 9.02
N ASN A 14 10.88 -12.75 8.50
CA ASN A 14 10.95 -12.99 7.06
C ASN A 14 9.72 -12.42 6.33
N ILE A 15 8.55 -12.58 6.92
CA ILE A 15 7.32 -12.02 6.36
C ILE A 15 7.38 -10.50 6.37
N ASP A 16 7.84 -9.91 7.47
CA ASP A 16 7.97 -8.46 7.59
C ASP A 16 8.93 -7.91 6.53
N ALA A 17 10.04 -8.61 6.29
CA ALA A 17 10.98 -8.19 5.25
C ALA A 17 10.30 -8.20 3.87
N ALA A 18 9.53 -9.25 3.57
CA ALA A 18 8.79 -9.34 2.31
C ALA A 18 7.78 -8.19 2.18
N LEU A 19 7.06 -7.86 3.26
CA LEU A 19 6.13 -6.73 3.29
C LEU A 19 6.82 -5.41 2.96
N VAL A 20 7.96 -5.14 3.58
CA VAL A 20 8.70 -3.89 3.35
C VAL A 20 9.16 -3.81 1.89
N PHE A 21 9.71 -4.89 1.34
CA PHE A 21 10.13 -4.90 -0.07
C PHE A 21 8.95 -4.72 -1.01
N MET A 22 7.80 -5.33 -0.72
CA MET A 22 6.59 -5.18 -1.54
C MET A 22 6.09 -3.74 -1.50
N LEU A 23 6.07 -3.12 -0.32
CA LEU A 23 5.67 -1.72 -0.18
C LEU A 23 6.62 -0.81 -0.95
N ALA A 24 7.92 -1.05 -0.86
CA ALA A 24 8.91 -0.25 -1.59
C ALA A 24 8.67 -0.32 -3.11
N GLU A 25 8.40 -1.52 -3.63
CA GLU A 25 8.09 -1.70 -5.05
C GLU A 25 6.78 -0.99 -5.42
N ARG A 26 5.77 -1.11 -4.58
CA ARG A 26 4.49 -0.45 -4.82
C ARG A 26 4.64 1.06 -4.90
N PHE A 27 5.41 1.65 -3.98
CA PHE A 27 5.63 3.10 -3.98
C PHE A 27 6.44 3.56 -5.19
N LYS A 28 7.37 2.75 -5.69
CA LYS A 28 8.08 3.09 -6.94
C LYS A 28 7.09 3.24 -8.09
N VAL A 29 6.13 2.32 -8.19
CA VAL A 29 5.11 2.37 -9.24
C VAL A 29 4.16 3.56 -9.03
N THR A 30 3.69 3.79 -7.80
CA THR A 30 2.77 4.89 -7.54
C THR A 30 3.44 6.25 -7.72
N GLN A 31 4.75 6.36 -7.45
CA GLN A 31 5.49 7.60 -7.71
C GLN A 31 5.62 7.84 -9.22
N ALA A 32 5.82 6.80 -10.01
CA ALA A 32 5.80 6.91 -11.47
C ALA A 32 4.43 7.38 -11.96
N VAL A 33 3.35 6.86 -11.37
CA VAL A 33 1.99 7.33 -11.66
C VAL A 33 1.85 8.81 -11.30
N GLY A 34 2.41 9.23 -10.16
CA GLY A 34 2.39 10.61 -9.72
C GLY A 34 3.07 11.55 -10.71
N GLU A 35 4.23 11.15 -11.21
CA GLU A 35 4.96 11.91 -12.24
C GLU A 35 4.14 12.04 -13.52
N TYR A 36 3.52 10.94 -13.94
CA TYR A 36 2.64 10.93 -15.11
C TYR A 36 1.46 11.90 -14.93
N LYS A 37 0.81 11.85 -13.77
CA LYS A 37 -0.30 12.74 -13.46
C LYS A 37 0.12 14.20 -13.48
N ALA A 38 1.28 14.52 -12.91
CA ALA A 38 1.78 15.89 -12.89
C ALA A 38 2.04 16.41 -14.31
N ARG A 39 2.65 15.57 -15.15
CA ARG A 39 2.96 15.96 -16.54
C ARG A 39 1.70 16.14 -17.39
N ASN A 40 0.62 15.46 -17.03
CA ASN A 40 -0.63 15.47 -17.81
C ASN A 40 -1.76 16.26 -17.14
N ASN A 41 -1.44 17.04 -16.11
CA ASN A 41 -2.40 17.86 -15.37
C ASN A 41 -3.59 17.08 -14.82
N LEU A 42 -3.32 15.84 -14.38
CA LEU A 42 -4.32 15.04 -13.71
C LEU A 42 -4.25 15.29 -12.19
N PRO A 43 -5.38 15.23 -11.49
CA PRO A 43 -5.38 15.50 -10.04
C PRO A 43 -4.66 14.41 -9.27
N PRO A 44 -3.99 14.76 -8.14
CA PRO A 44 -3.27 13.76 -7.31
C PRO A 44 -4.17 12.67 -6.75
N ALA A 45 -5.41 13.00 -6.39
CA ALA A 45 -6.35 12.03 -5.82
C ALA A 45 -7.38 11.63 -6.86
N ASP A 46 -7.84 10.38 -6.77
CA ASP A 46 -8.87 9.81 -7.64
C ASP A 46 -9.81 8.98 -6.77
N ASN A 47 -10.92 9.59 -6.37
CA ASN A 47 -11.88 8.95 -5.46
C ASN A 47 -12.51 7.70 -6.05
N ALA A 48 -12.78 7.68 -7.35
CA ALA A 48 -13.34 6.50 -8.00
C ALA A 48 -12.36 5.33 -7.95
N ARG A 49 -11.08 5.60 -8.22
CA ARG A 49 -10.03 4.57 -8.13
C ARG A 49 -9.86 4.07 -6.71
N GLU A 50 -9.92 4.95 -5.72
CA GLU A 50 -9.80 4.56 -4.31
C GLU A 50 -10.92 3.61 -3.90
N LYS A 51 -12.15 3.88 -4.34
CA LYS A 51 -13.30 3.00 -4.06
C LYS A 51 -13.09 1.62 -4.69
N GLU A 52 -12.60 1.56 -5.91
CA GLU A 52 -12.26 0.31 -6.59
C GLU A 52 -11.21 -0.48 -5.79
N GLN A 53 -10.16 0.19 -5.36
CA GLN A 53 -9.06 -0.43 -4.62
C GLN A 53 -9.55 -0.99 -3.29
N VAL A 54 -10.38 -0.24 -2.57
CA VAL A 54 -10.94 -0.68 -1.30
C VAL A 54 -11.80 -1.93 -1.50
N ALA A 55 -12.71 -1.91 -2.49
CA ALA A 55 -13.59 -3.03 -2.77
C ALA A 55 -12.78 -4.28 -3.14
N ARG A 56 -11.77 -4.12 -4.00
CA ARG A 56 -10.92 -5.23 -4.41
C ARG A 56 -10.15 -5.80 -3.23
N LEU A 57 -9.57 -4.93 -2.40
CA LEU A 57 -8.76 -5.39 -1.28
C LEU A 57 -9.59 -6.09 -0.22
N ARG A 58 -10.81 -5.61 0.02
CA ARG A 58 -11.73 -6.28 0.94
C ARG A 58 -12.06 -7.69 0.45
N GLN A 59 -12.26 -7.87 -0.86
CA GLN A 59 -12.52 -9.19 -1.43
C GLN A 59 -11.31 -10.10 -1.29
N LEU A 60 -10.12 -9.60 -1.62
CA LEU A 60 -8.87 -10.36 -1.48
C LEU A 60 -8.63 -10.77 -0.02
N ALA A 61 -8.89 -9.85 0.91
CA ALA A 61 -8.74 -10.13 2.34
C ALA A 61 -9.68 -11.25 2.77
N SER A 62 -10.94 -11.20 2.35
CA SER A 62 -11.93 -12.23 2.63
C SER A 62 -11.45 -13.59 2.12
N ASP A 63 -10.96 -13.63 0.89
CA ASP A 63 -10.45 -14.87 0.28
C ASP A 63 -9.22 -15.41 1.03
N ALA A 64 -8.44 -14.54 1.62
CA ALA A 64 -7.21 -14.89 2.35
C ALA A 64 -7.46 -15.13 3.85
N ASN A 65 -8.72 -15.07 4.30
CA ASN A 65 -9.07 -15.17 5.74
C ASN A 65 -8.42 -14.06 6.57
N LEU A 66 -8.29 -12.87 5.98
CA LEU A 66 -7.81 -11.69 6.68
C LEU A 66 -9.00 -10.75 6.91
N ASP A 67 -9.04 -10.08 8.05
CA ASP A 67 -10.12 -9.15 8.38
C ASP A 67 -10.22 -8.04 7.32
N PRO A 68 -11.35 -7.95 6.58
CA PRO A 68 -11.50 -6.91 5.55
C PRO A 68 -11.45 -5.48 6.11
N GLU A 69 -11.93 -5.26 7.33
CA GLU A 69 -11.87 -3.92 7.93
C GLU A 69 -10.44 -3.50 8.22
N PHE A 70 -9.63 -4.41 8.74
CA PHE A 70 -8.20 -4.15 8.94
C PHE A 70 -7.54 -3.85 7.61
N SER A 71 -7.83 -4.66 6.58
CA SER A 71 -7.25 -4.49 5.25
C SER A 71 -7.58 -3.13 4.65
N GLU A 72 -8.81 -2.66 4.85
CA GLU A 72 -9.22 -1.34 4.38
C GLU A 72 -8.45 -0.23 5.09
N LYS A 73 -8.30 -0.32 6.42
CA LYS A 73 -7.52 0.64 7.19
C LYS A 73 -6.07 0.69 6.72
N PHE A 74 -5.49 -0.47 6.48
CA PHE A 74 -4.13 -0.59 5.99
C PHE A 74 -3.99 0.08 4.62
N LEU A 75 -4.91 -0.20 3.70
CA LEU A 75 -4.89 0.40 2.37
C LEU A 75 -5.08 1.92 2.43
N ARG A 76 -5.98 2.40 3.30
CA ARG A 76 -6.19 3.84 3.50
C ARG A 76 -4.92 4.54 3.92
N PHE A 77 -4.17 3.91 4.81
CA PHE A 77 -2.89 4.43 5.27
C PHE A 77 -1.92 4.60 4.09
N ILE A 78 -1.88 3.58 3.22
CA ILE A 78 -1.02 3.59 2.03
C ILE A 78 -1.49 4.65 1.04
N ILE A 79 -2.79 4.75 0.78
CA ILE A 79 -3.36 5.73 -0.15
C ILE A 79 -3.03 7.16 0.30
N ASP A 80 -3.16 7.44 1.59
CA ASP A 80 -2.84 8.77 2.13
C ASP A 80 -1.37 9.11 1.86
N GLU A 81 -0.47 8.15 2.01
CA GLU A 81 0.94 8.35 1.72
C GLU A 81 1.18 8.59 0.23
N VAL A 82 0.49 7.84 -0.64
CA VAL A 82 0.58 8.00 -2.10
C VAL A 82 0.13 9.41 -2.51
N ILE A 83 -0.96 9.89 -1.94
CA ILE A 83 -1.47 11.23 -2.23
C ILE A 83 -0.44 12.29 -1.83
N ARG A 84 0.21 12.12 -0.67
CA ARG A 84 1.27 13.03 -0.24
C ARG A 84 2.44 13.04 -1.21
N HIS A 85 2.84 11.85 -1.72
CA HIS A 85 3.89 11.75 -2.73
C HIS A 85 3.49 12.47 -4.01
N HIS A 86 2.25 12.29 -4.46
CA HIS A 86 1.75 12.92 -5.69
C HIS A 86 1.71 14.43 -5.57
N GLU A 87 1.27 14.95 -4.43
CA GLU A 87 1.24 16.38 -4.17
C GLU A 87 2.65 16.98 -4.17
N ARG A 88 3.59 16.30 -3.53
CA ARG A 88 4.99 16.74 -3.50
C ARG A 88 5.60 16.76 -4.89
N ILE A 89 5.38 15.71 -5.67
CA ILE A 89 5.87 15.63 -7.06
C ILE A 89 5.33 16.78 -7.88
N ARG A 90 4.04 17.09 -7.72
CA ARG A 90 3.37 18.17 -8.43
C ARG A 90 3.97 19.53 -8.07
N GLU A 91 4.27 19.75 -6.79
CA GLU A 91 4.88 21.01 -6.32
C GLU A 91 6.32 21.18 -6.82
N GLU A 92 7.07 20.10 -6.89
CA GLU A 92 8.47 20.12 -7.34
C GLU A 92 8.59 20.20 -8.86
N GLY A 93 7.57 19.75 -9.57
CA GLY A 93 7.54 19.73 -11.02
C GLY A 93 6.99 20.96 -11.62
#